data_41b926cefd403aaa09d85438064464b4
#
_entry.id   41b926cefd403aaa09d85438064464b4
#
_cell.length_a   1.000
_cell.length_b   1.000
_cell.length_c   1.000
_cell.angle_alpha   90.00
_cell.angle_beta   90.00
_cell.angle_gamma   90.00
#
_symmetry.space_group_name_H-M   'P 1'
#
loop_
_entity.id
_entity.type
_entity.pdbx_description
1 polymer ?
#
loop_
_entity_poly.entity_id
_entity_poly.type
_entity_poly.pdbx_seq_one_letter_code
_entity_poly.pdbx_strand_id
1 'polypeptide(L)'
;MKPYYFLTIVFLIFSCNDGDESQTYNDSNTDGITIPLSIYQKIYKTTSDIYIQGDYVYINTDGVPDHKSPYFLGTQWEDEKYEPYDGSNPFVTRFNFNPNRISEGNIRFKIPIKPRRASNTTATAMGPIGVSLNGVPFYNQYAGGGAPLSNEINSFDQFNGHPAPGRNGGGGRYHYHMEPFWLTLNYGKESLM
;
A
#
# COMPACT_ATOMS: atom_id res chain seq x y z
N MET A 1 54.00 23.73 47.56
CA MET A 1 54.09 23.01 46.27
C MET A 1 52.96 21.98 46.22
N LYS A 2 51.99 22.21 45.38
CA LYS A 2 50.87 21.26 45.17
C LYS A 2 51.18 20.43 43.91
N PRO A 3 51.06 19.11 43.91
CA PRO A 3 51.27 18.32 42.71
C PRO A 3 50.06 18.41 41.80
N TYR A 4 50.28 18.72 40.52
CA TYR A 4 49.29 18.63 39.45
C TYR A 4 49.28 17.20 38.92
N TYR A 5 48.12 16.51 39.07
CA TYR A 5 47.88 15.23 38.42
C TYR A 5 47.40 15.53 36.97
N PHE A 6 48.20 15.10 36.00
CA PHE A 6 47.82 15.08 34.60
C PHE A 6 46.93 13.87 34.35
N LEU A 7 45.65 14.11 34.12
CA LEU A 7 44.69 13.06 33.73
C LEU A 7 44.79 12.86 32.22
N THR A 8 45.45 11.78 31.80
CA THR A 8 45.52 11.39 30.38
C THR A 8 44.23 10.70 30.00
N ILE A 9 43.36 11.41 29.25
CA ILE A 9 42.15 10.83 28.68
C ILE A 9 42.54 10.07 27.41
N VAL A 10 42.48 8.74 27.46
CA VAL A 10 42.65 7.87 26.30
C VAL A 10 41.30 7.82 25.56
N PHE A 11 41.23 8.48 24.41
CA PHE A 11 40.12 8.33 23.50
C PHE A 11 40.24 6.97 22.78
N LEU A 12 39.42 5.99 23.16
CA LEU A 12 39.18 4.80 22.38
C LEU A 12 38.22 5.16 21.23
N ILE A 13 38.79 5.34 20.05
CA ILE A 13 38.03 5.44 18.81
C ILE A 13 37.56 4.03 18.46
N PHE A 14 36.29 3.71 18.78
CA PHE A 14 35.63 2.57 18.15
C PHE A 14 35.35 2.94 16.69
N SER A 15 36.19 2.45 15.82
CA SER A 15 35.90 2.42 14.38
C SER A 15 34.75 1.41 14.21
N CYS A 16 33.53 1.90 14.02
CA CYS A 16 32.48 1.08 13.42
C CYS A 16 32.90 0.82 11.99
N ASN A 17 33.36 -0.38 11.74
CA ASN A 17 33.54 -0.89 10.39
C ASN A 17 32.15 -1.26 9.89
N ASP A 18 31.46 -0.30 9.27
CA ASP A 18 30.28 -0.60 8.47
C ASP A 18 30.76 -1.39 7.26
N GLY A 19 30.90 -2.70 7.47
CA GLY A 19 31.01 -3.65 6.40
C GLY A 19 29.71 -3.61 5.63
N ASP A 20 29.70 -2.87 4.55
CA ASP A 20 28.72 -3.00 3.47
C ASP A 20 28.85 -4.42 2.92
N GLU A 21 28.26 -5.40 3.61
CA GLU A 21 27.97 -6.70 3.04
C GLU A 21 26.91 -6.46 1.96
N SER A 22 27.36 -6.04 0.79
CA SER A 22 26.62 -6.26 -0.44
C SER A 22 26.41 -7.77 -0.54
N GLN A 23 25.29 -8.24 0.02
CA GLN A 23 24.84 -9.59 -0.26
C GLN A 23 24.59 -9.66 -1.77
N THR A 24 25.61 -10.12 -2.48
CA THR A 24 25.44 -10.60 -3.84
C THR A 24 24.51 -11.80 -3.73
N TYR A 25 23.21 -11.55 -3.93
CA TYR A 25 22.26 -12.60 -4.21
C TYR A 25 22.74 -13.30 -5.47
N ASN A 26 23.41 -14.43 -5.28
CA ASN A 26 23.69 -15.37 -6.35
C ASN A 26 22.34 -15.99 -6.77
N ASP A 27 21.66 -15.30 -7.68
CA ASP A 27 20.41 -15.73 -8.30
C ASP A 27 20.70 -16.81 -9.37
N SER A 28 21.25 -17.96 -8.93
CA SER A 28 21.45 -19.12 -9.79
C SER A 28 20.24 -20.06 -9.83
N ASN A 29 19.15 -19.73 -9.11
CA ASN A 29 17.92 -20.51 -9.15
C ASN A 29 16.75 -19.63 -9.64
N THR A 30 16.64 -19.50 -10.96
CA THR A 30 15.58 -18.73 -11.65
C THR A 30 14.23 -19.43 -11.67
N ASP A 31 14.08 -20.57 -11.02
CA ASP A 31 12.78 -21.19 -10.82
C ASP A 31 12.06 -20.47 -9.67
N GLY A 32 11.12 -19.62 -10.06
CA GLY A 32 10.34 -18.84 -9.13
C GLY A 32 9.73 -19.71 -8.02
N ILE A 33 9.85 -19.23 -6.77
CA ILE A 33 9.24 -19.90 -5.61
C ILE A 33 7.72 -19.91 -5.81
N THR A 34 7.11 -21.08 -5.63
CA THR A 34 5.64 -21.18 -5.63
C THR A 34 5.09 -20.57 -4.35
N ILE A 35 4.28 -19.51 -4.49
CA ILE A 35 3.61 -18.89 -3.35
C ILE A 35 2.38 -19.72 -2.99
N PRO A 36 2.26 -20.25 -1.77
CA PRO A 36 1.10 -21.04 -1.37
C PRO A 36 -0.20 -20.24 -1.43
N LEU A 37 -1.31 -20.89 -1.80
CA LEU A 37 -2.64 -20.26 -1.82
C LEU A 37 -3.01 -19.63 -0.47
N SER A 38 -2.61 -20.25 0.63
CA SER A 38 -2.87 -19.76 2.00
C SER A 38 -2.33 -18.37 2.29
N ILE A 39 -1.31 -17.91 1.56
CA ILE A 39 -0.81 -16.54 1.67
C ILE A 39 -1.84 -15.58 1.09
N TYR A 40 -2.36 -15.88 -0.09
CA TYR A 40 -3.39 -15.04 -0.74
C TYR A 40 -4.72 -15.05 0.02
N GLN A 41 -5.06 -16.16 0.66
CA GLN A 41 -6.27 -16.30 1.48
C GLN A 41 -6.27 -15.43 2.76
N LYS A 42 -5.16 -14.76 3.05
CA LYS A 42 -5.12 -13.69 4.07
C LYS A 42 -5.84 -12.42 3.63
N ILE A 43 -6.11 -12.26 2.34
CA ILE A 43 -6.97 -11.18 1.84
C ILE A 43 -8.41 -11.54 2.24
N TYR A 44 -8.91 -10.85 3.26
CA TYR A 44 -10.15 -11.24 3.96
C TYR A 44 -11.42 -10.64 3.36
N LYS A 45 -11.31 -9.57 2.56
CA LYS A 45 -12.48 -8.92 1.94
C LYS A 45 -12.52 -9.20 0.45
N THR A 46 -13.09 -10.33 0.09
CA THR A 46 -13.27 -10.81 -1.29
C THR A 46 -14.74 -11.05 -1.58
N THR A 47 -15.14 -10.99 -2.86
CA THR A 47 -16.51 -11.25 -3.32
C THR A 47 -16.74 -12.71 -3.69
N SER A 48 -15.69 -13.51 -3.73
CA SER A 48 -15.72 -14.97 -3.94
C SER A 48 -14.47 -15.60 -3.34
N ASP A 49 -14.46 -16.94 -3.26
CA ASP A 49 -13.27 -17.68 -2.86
C ASP A 49 -12.07 -17.32 -3.75
N ILE A 50 -10.89 -17.26 -3.12
CA ILE A 50 -9.63 -17.11 -3.83
C ILE A 50 -9.24 -18.49 -4.38
N TYR A 51 -8.99 -18.58 -5.67
CA TYR A 51 -8.73 -19.85 -6.34
C TYR A 51 -7.53 -19.79 -7.28
N ILE A 52 -6.96 -20.96 -7.55
CA ILE A 52 -5.91 -21.15 -8.56
C ILE A 52 -6.54 -21.69 -9.84
N GLN A 53 -6.18 -21.09 -10.96
CA GLN A 53 -6.48 -21.62 -12.28
C GLN A 53 -5.24 -21.49 -13.17
N GLY A 54 -4.70 -22.65 -13.60
CA GLY A 54 -3.41 -22.72 -14.28
C GLY A 54 -2.29 -22.16 -13.39
N ASP A 55 -1.48 -21.28 -13.94
CA ASP A 55 -0.33 -20.66 -13.25
C ASP A 55 -0.69 -19.40 -12.47
N TYR A 56 -1.96 -19.15 -12.20
CA TYR A 56 -2.43 -17.90 -11.62
C TYR A 56 -3.36 -18.10 -10.44
N VAL A 57 -3.23 -17.21 -9.46
CA VAL A 57 -4.24 -16.98 -8.42
C VAL A 57 -5.20 -15.90 -8.89
N TYR A 58 -6.47 -16.11 -8.67
CA TYR A 58 -7.54 -15.16 -8.96
C TYR A 58 -8.19 -14.68 -7.67
N ILE A 59 -8.29 -13.34 -7.52
CA ILE A 59 -8.86 -12.66 -6.37
C ILE A 59 -9.91 -11.70 -6.89
N ASN A 60 -11.16 -11.85 -6.45
CA ASN A 60 -12.25 -10.96 -6.83
C ASN A 60 -12.64 -10.10 -5.62
N THR A 61 -12.73 -8.78 -5.81
CA THR A 61 -13.10 -7.82 -4.77
C THR A 61 -14.08 -6.77 -5.30
N ASP A 62 -14.82 -6.13 -4.41
CA ASP A 62 -15.63 -4.95 -4.71
C ASP A 62 -14.82 -3.64 -4.62
N GLY A 63 -13.66 -3.67 -3.96
CA GLY A 63 -12.79 -2.51 -3.74
C GLY A 63 -13.36 -1.49 -2.73
N VAL A 64 -14.45 -1.82 -2.05
CA VAL A 64 -15.03 -0.96 -1.00
C VAL A 64 -14.26 -1.17 0.29
N PRO A 65 -13.66 -0.14 0.92
CA PRO A 65 -12.93 -0.31 2.16
C PRO A 65 -13.83 -0.73 3.31
N ASP A 66 -13.26 -1.42 4.30
CA ASP A 66 -13.95 -1.87 5.52
C ASP A 66 -13.88 -0.85 6.67
N HIS A 67 -13.14 0.22 6.48
CA HIS A 67 -13.08 1.36 7.41
C HIS A 67 -14.03 2.49 7.01
N LYS A 68 -14.21 3.44 7.89
CA LYS A 68 -14.96 4.67 7.63
C LYS A 68 -14.15 5.64 6.77
N SER A 69 -14.85 6.52 6.04
CA SER A 69 -14.21 7.54 5.19
C SER A 69 -15.17 8.69 4.89
N PRO A 70 -14.68 9.92 4.70
CA PRO A 70 -15.51 11.03 4.23
C PRO A 70 -16.10 10.77 2.83
N TYR A 71 -15.49 9.87 2.08
CA TYR A 71 -15.92 9.53 0.72
C TYR A 71 -17.13 8.61 0.62
N PHE A 72 -17.70 8.21 1.76
CA PHE A 72 -19.01 7.54 1.81
C PHE A 72 -20.19 8.52 1.84
N LEU A 73 -19.96 9.82 1.98
CA LEU A 73 -21.02 10.84 1.93
C LEU A 73 -21.81 10.75 0.61
N GLY A 74 -23.13 10.61 0.69
CA GLY A 74 -24.02 10.48 -0.47
C GLY A 74 -23.99 9.11 -1.15
N THR A 75 -23.42 8.09 -0.50
CA THR A 75 -23.43 6.71 -0.99
C THR A 75 -24.44 5.85 -0.22
N GLN A 76 -24.71 4.64 -0.71
CA GLN A 76 -25.57 3.66 -0.01
C GLN A 76 -25.02 3.20 1.36
N TRP A 77 -23.75 3.48 1.66
CA TRP A 77 -23.10 3.15 2.94
C TRP A 77 -22.95 4.35 3.88
N GLU A 78 -23.58 5.50 3.58
CA GLU A 78 -23.39 6.71 4.36
C GLU A 78 -23.72 6.52 5.83
N ASP A 79 -24.87 5.94 6.15
CA ASP A 79 -25.32 5.74 7.53
C ASP A 79 -24.37 4.86 8.36
N GLU A 80 -23.67 3.93 7.71
CA GLU A 80 -22.76 2.97 8.39
C GLU A 80 -21.30 3.44 8.41
N LYS A 81 -20.83 4.01 7.29
CA LYS A 81 -19.40 4.18 7.01
C LYS A 81 -18.96 5.61 6.78
N TYR A 82 -19.88 6.57 6.76
CA TYR A 82 -19.47 7.96 6.68
C TYR A 82 -18.81 8.42 7.99
N GLU A 83 -17.67 9.06 7.85
CA GLU A 83 -17.00 9.80 8.90
C GLU A 83 -16.27 10.98 8.28
N PRO A 84 -16.44 12.21 8.80
CA PRO A 84 -15.71 13.35 8.28
C PRO A 84 -14.19 13.14 8.44
N TYR A 85 -13.40 13.78 7.58
CA TYR A 85 -11.95 13.78 7.73
C TYR A 85 -11.56 14.39 9.09
N ASP A 86 -10.77 13.65 9.87
CA ASP A 86 -10.45 13.97 11.27
C ASP A 86 -9.16 14.79 11.45
N GLY A 87 -8.41 15.02 10.37
CA GLY A 87 -7.14 15.73 10.40
C GLY A 87 -5.94 14.89 10.85
N SER A 88 -6.11 13.59 11.07
CA SER A 88 -5.05 12.73 11.62
C SER A 88 -3.98 12.30 10.61
N ASN A 89 -4.25 12.42 9.31
CA ASN A 89 -3.30 11.99 8.28
C ASN A 89 -2.10 12.96 8.19
N PRO A 90 -0.88 12.52 8.55
CA PRO A 90 0.29 13.41 8.61
C PRO A 90 0.79 13.88 7.24
N PHE A 91 0.34 13.25 6.15
CA PHE A 91 0.74 13.60 4.79
C PHE A 91 -0.20 14.65 4.16
N VAL A 92 -1.38 14.85 4.75
CA VAL A 92 -2.41 15.77 4.26
C VAL A 92 -2.28 17.10 4.99
N THR A 93 -1.72 18.09 4.32
CA THR A 93 -1.52 19.42 4.92
C THR A 93 -2.77 20.29 4.89
N ARG A 94 -3.62 20.08 3.90
CA ARG A 94 -4.90 20.78 3.73
C ARG A 94 -5.86 19.87 2.98
N PHE A 95 -6.74 19.19 3.72
CA PHE A 95 -7.70 18.28 3.12
C PHE A 95 -8.53 18.96 2.03
N ASN A 96 -8.52 18.37 0.84
CA ASN A 96 -9.27 18.80 -0.33
C ASN A 96 -10.19 17.67 -0.76
N PHE A 97 -11.44 17.74 -0.31
CA PHE A 97 -12.46 16.73 -0.61
C PHE A 97 -12.71 16.68 -2.11
N ASN A 98 -12.26 15.63 -2.78
CA ASN A 98 -12.49 15.48 -4.21
C ASN A 98 -13.97 15.14 -4.51
N PRO A 99 -14.47 15.41 -5.71
CA PRO A 99 -15.89 15.23 -6.04
C PRO A 99 -16.31 13.77 -6.16
N ASN A 100 -15.36 12.82 -6.17
CA ASN A 100 -15.65 11.41 -6.36
C ASN A 100 -16.18 10.79 -5.07
N ARG A 101 -16.98 9.73 -5.21
CA ARG A 101 -17.51 8.95 -4.10
C ARG A 101 -17.15 7.50 -4.27
N ILE A 102 -17.04 6.78 -3.14
CA ILE A 102 -16.78 5.34 -3.17
C ILE A 102 -17.93 4.63 -3.86
N SER A 103 -17.59 3.74 -4.78
CA SER A 103 -18.52 2.81 -5.40
C SER A 103 -17.93 1.41 -5.46
N GLU A 104 -18.78 0.42 -5.34
CA GLU A 104 -18.39 -0.96 -5.58
C GLU A 104 -17.97 -1.18 -7.04
N GLY A 105 -17.02 -2.09 -7.22
CA GLY A 105 -16.55 -2.53 -8.51
C GLY A 105 -16.57 -4.05 -8.64
N ASN A 106 -16.47 -4.56 -9.85
CA ASN A 106 -16.13 -5.94 -10.10
C ASN A 106 -14.65 -6.01 -10.47
N ILE A 107 -13.79 -6.15 -9.46
CA ILE A 107 -12.35 -6.08 -9.63
C ILE A 107 -11.79 -7.49 -9.54
N ARG A 108 -11.06 -7.89 -10.57
CA ARG A 108 -10.37 -9.18 -10.60
C ARG A 108 -8.87 -8.98 -10.70
N PHE A 109 -8.14 -9.48 -9.71
CA PHE A 109 -6.69 -9.59 -9.75
C PHE A 109 -6.30 -10.98 -10.26
N LYS A 110 -5.29 -11.00 -11.12
CA LYS A 110 -4.70 -12.22 -11.68
C LYS A 110 -3.20 -12.17 -11.39
N ILE A 111 -2.72 -13.00 -10.47
CA ILE A 111 -1.36 -12.94 -9.94
C ILE A 111 -0.66 -14.28 -10.23
N PRO A 112 0.55 -14.29 -10.80
CA PRO A 112 1.29 -15.53 -11.00
C PRO A 112 1.59 -16.22 -9.67
N ILE A 113 1.37 -17.54 -9.58
CA ILE A 113 1.73 -18.35 -8.39
C ILE A 113 3.23 -18.60 -8.28
N LYS A 114 3.95 -18.45 -9.40
CA LYS A 114 5.41 -18.53 -9.50
C LYS A 114 5.95 -17.25 -10.13
N PRO A 115 6.00 -16.14 -9.39
CA PRO A 115 6.55 -14.90 -9.92
C PRO A 115 8.03 -15.08 -10.22
N ARG A 116 8.47 -14.53 -11.33
CA ARG A 116 9.90 -14.53 -11.74
C ARG A 116 10.34 -13.10 -11.96
N ARG A 117 11.59 -12.82 -11.63
CA ARG A 117 12.19 -11.54 -11.96
C ARG A 117 12.27 -11.40 -13.49
N ALA A 118 11.80 -10.28 -14.00
CA ALA A 118 11.92 -9.97 -15.42
C ALA A 118 13.39 -9.70 -15.78
N SER A 119 13.81 -10.14 -16.96
CA SER A 119 15.16 -9.87 -17.49
C SER A 119 15.41 -8.37 -17.73
N ASN A 120 14.34 -7.65 -18.03
CA ASN A 120 14.37 -6.20 -18.23
C ASN A 120 13.36 -5.53 -17.31
N THR A 121 13.73 -4.36 -16.77
CA THR A 121 12.81 -3.53 -16.00
C THR A 121 11.92 -2.73 -16.95
N THR A 122 10.64 -2.59 -16.58
CA THR A 122 9.69 -1.73 -17.27
C THR A 122 9.08 -0.74 -16.28
N ALA A 123 8.63 0.41 -16.78
CA ALA A 123 7.90 1.36 -15.94
C ALA A 123 6.63 0.71 -15.39
N THR A 124 6.31 0.98 -14.13
CA THR A 124 5.07 0.52 -13.51
C THR A 124 3.86 1.12 -14.22
N ALA A 125 2.93 0.29 -14.64
CA ALA A 125 1.72 0.74 -15.29
C ALA A 125 0.85 1.62 -14.35
N MET A 126 0.06 2.51 -14.96
CA MET A 126 -0.96 3.25 -14.23
C MET A 126 -2.11 2.32 -13.81
N GLY A 127 -2.74 2.64 -12.67
CA GLY A 127 -3.80 1.84 -12.09
C GLY A 127 -3.30 0.80 -11.08
N PRO A 128 -4.09 -0.24 -10.78
CA PRO A 128 -3.75 -1.22 -9.75
C PRO A 128 -2.46 -1.98 -10.06
N ILE A 129 -1.55 -2.01 -9.09
CA ILE A 129 -0.32 -2.81 -9.10
C ILE A 129 -0.39 -3.95 -8.07
N GLY A 130 -1.39 -3.92 -7.19
CA GLY A 130 -1.61 -4.91 -6.15
C GLY A 130 -2.99 -4.81 -5.54
N VAL A 131 -3.22 -5.65 -4.53
CA VAL A 131 -4.42 -5.69 -3.71
C VAL A 131 -4.03 -5.75 -2.25
N SER A 132 -4.67 -4.93 -1.42
CA SER A 132 -4.49 -4.89 0.02
C SER A 132 -5.27 -6.01 0.71
N LEU A 133 -4.95 -6.33 1.98
CA LEU A 133 -5.63 -7.38 2.76
C LEU A 133 -7.15 -7.18 2.84
N ASN A 134 -7.61 -5.95 2.85
CA ASN A 134 -9.04 -5.60 2.85
C ASN A 134 -9.64 -5.50 1.44
N GLY A 135 -8.99 -6.07 0.43
CA GLY A 135 -9.53 -6.13 -0.94
C GLY A 135 -9.48 -4.82 -1.73
N VAL A 136 -8.95 -3.76 -1.14
CA VAL A 136 -8.81 -2.46 -1.82
C VAL A 136 -7.63 -2.49 -2.78
N PRO A 137 -7.77 -1.98 -4.02
CA PRO A 137 -6.67 -1.88 -4.96
C PRO A 137 -5.54 -0.99 -4.45
N PHE A 138 -4.32 -1.41 -4.68
CA PHE A 138 -3.11 -0.62 -4.43
C PHE A 138 -2.56 -0.13 -5.76
N TYR A 139 -2.39 1.20 -5.89
CA TYR A 139 -1.91 1.85 -7.10
C TYR A 139 -0.43 2.18 -6.99
N ASN A 140 0.17 2.62 -8.09
CA ASN A 140 1.56 3.05 -8.13
C ASN A 140 1.76 4.42 -7.44
N GLN A 141 3.00 4.88 -7.41
CA GLN A 141 3.44 6.12 -6.75
C GLN A 141 3.08 7.41 -7.50
N TYR A 142 2.30 7.34 -8.56
CA TYR A 142 1.93 8.51 -9.36
C TYR A 142 0.45 8.86 -9.22
N ALA A 143 0.16 10.14 -9.28
CA ALA A 143 -1.17 10.69 -9.48
C ALA A 143 -1.67 10.44 -10.92
N GLY A 144 -2.94 10.71 -11.17
CA GLY A 144 -3.57 10.56 -12.47
C GLY A 144 -2.73 11.16 -13.60
N GLY A 145 -2.62 10.41 -14.72
CA GLY A 145 -1.82 10.80 -15.87
C GLY A 145 -0.30 10.73 -15.68
N GLY A 146 0.19 10.10 -14.59
CA GLY A 146 1.62 9.99 -14.30
C GLY A 146 2.22 11.24 -13.63
N ALA A 147 1.38 12.12 -13.11
CA ALA A 147 1.80 13.30 -12.37
C ALA A 147 2.40 12.94 -11.00
N PRO A 148 3.16 13.83 -10.34
CA PRO A 148 3.61 13.61 -8.97
C PRO A 148 2.44 13.39 -8.01
N LEU A 149 2.59 12.46 -7.06
CA LEU A 149 1.55 12.13 -6.08
C LEU A 149 1.16 13.32 -5.20
N SER A 150 2.06 14.29 -5.01
CA SER A 150 1.78 15.56 -4.32
C SER A 150 0.58 16.32 -4.88
N ASN A 151 0.18 16.06 -6.14
CA ASN A 151 -1.00 16.70 -6.73
C ASN A 151 -2.33 16.14 -6.19
N GLU A 152 -2.32 14.93 -5.62
CA GLU A 152 -3.51 14.25 -5.12
C GLU A 152 -3.48 14.02 -3.60
N ILE A 153 -2.31 14.07 -2.96
CA ILE A 153 -2.11 13.68 -1.55
C ILE A 153 -3.06 14.42 -0.59
N ASN A 154 -3.42 15.66 -0.88
CA ASN A 154 -4.36 16.43 -0.08
C ASN A 154 -5.83 15.95 -0.21
N SER A 155 -6.11 15.01 -1.11
CA SER A 155 -7.42 14.34 -1.19
C SER A 155 -7.44 12.97 -0.51
N PHE A 156 -6.36 12.53 0.14
CA PHE A 156 -6.37 11.28 0.89
C PHE A 156 -7.12 11.45 2.21
N ASP A 157 -7.91 10.46 2.55
CA ASP A 157 -8.58 10.42 3.85
C ASP A 157 -7.60 10.04 4.99
N GLN A 158 -8.13 9.87 6.20
CA GLN A 158 -7.36 9.51 7.39
C GLN A 158 -6.62 8.16 7.26
N PHE A 159 -6.96 7.34 6.26
CA PHE A 159 -6.35 6.02 6.03
C PHE A 159 -5.50 5.94 4.75
N ASN A 160 -5.12 7.07 4.18
CA ASN A 160 -4.27 7.20 2.97
C ASN A 160 -4.91 6.69 1.67
N GLY A 161 -6.23 6.77 1.56
CA GLY A 161 -6.92 6.41 0.35
C GLY A 161 -7.88 7.49 -0.14
N HIS A 162 -8.29 7.36 -1.37
CA HIS A 162 -9.30 8.20 -2.00
C HIS A 162 -9.95 7.51 -3.20
N PRO A 163 -11.15 7.94 -3.64
CA PRO A 163 -11.77 7.40 -4.85
C PRO A 163 -11.22 8.07 -6.11
N ALA A 164 -10.90 7.26 -7.12
CA ALA A 164 -10.63 7.72 -8.48
C ALA A 164 -11.90 8.30 -9.13
N PRO A 165 -11.78 9.08 -10.22
CA PRO A 165 -12.94 9.46 -11.02
C PRO A 165 -13.69 8.22 -11.52
N GLY A 166 -15.00 8.21 -11.31
CA GLY A 166 -15.88 7.19 -11.87
C GLY A 166 -16.10 7.39 -13.38
N ARG A 167 -16.50 6.32 -14.05
CA ARG A 167 -16.93 6.44 -15.44
C ARG A 167 -18.25 7.20 -15.49
N ASN A 168 -18.39 8.15 -16.45
CA ASN A 168 -19.61 8.93 -16.69
C ASN A 168 -20.11 9.71 -15.45
N GLY A 169 -19.21 10.17 -14.59
CA GLY A 169 -19.58 10.94 -13.40
C GLY A 169 -20.20 10.15 -12.26
N GLY A 170 -20.20 8.81 -12.35
CA GLY A 170 -20.57 7.91 -11.24
C GLY A 170 -19.50 7.82 -10.17
N GLY A 171 -19.78 7.05 -9.12
CA GLY A 171 -18.83 6.77 -8.05
C GLY A 171 -17.52 6.15 -8.56
N GLY A 172 -16.46 6.33 -7.82
CA GLY A 172 -15.13 5.92 -8.19
C GLY A 172 -14.59 4.77 -7.35
N ARG A 173 -13.58 4.11 -7.90
CA ARG A 173 -12.88 3.05 -7.21
C ARG A 173 -11.98 3.64 -6.14
N TYR A 174 -12.23 3.30 -4.87
CA TYR A 174 -11.33 3.63 -3.76
C TYR A 174 -10.02 2.86 -3.92
N HIS A 175 -8.89 3.49 -3.61
CA HIS A 175 -7.56 2.87 -3.73
C HIS A 175 -6.55 3.56 -2.82
N TYR A 176 -5.45 2.86 -2.55
CA TYR A 176 -4.29 3.37 -1.85
C TYR A 176 -3.14 3.63 -2.82
N HIS A 177 -2.33 4.64 -2.53
CA HIS A 177 -1.03 4.89 -3.18
C HIS A 177 0.14 4.74 -2.21
N MET A 178 -0.14 4.74 -0.93
CA MET A 178 0.80 4.73 0.18
C MET A 178 0.36 3.71 1.21
N GLU A 179 1.09 3.63 2.33
CA GLU A 179 0.74 2.79 3.48
C GLU A 179 -0.73 2.94 3.86
N PRO A 180 -1.54 1.87 3.79
CA PRO A 180 -2.94 1.92 4.21
C PRO A 180 -3.02 1.88 5.74
N PHE A 181 -3.17 3.05 6.37
CA PHE A 181 -3.13 3.19 7.84
C PHE A 181 -4.13 2.32 8.58
N TRP A 182 -5.30 2.07 8.01
CA TRP A 182 -6.26 1.15 8.60
C TRP A 182 -5.66 -0.23 8.83
N LEU A 183 -4.96 -0.76 7.84
CA LEU A 183 -4.34 -2.09 7.94
C LEU A 183 -3.17 -2.10 8.92
N THR A 184 -2.29 -1.10 8.86
CA THR A 184 -1.13 -1.05 9.75
C THR A 184 -1.49 -0.80 11.20
N LEU A 185 -2.56 -0.05 11.47
CA LEU A 185 -3.08 0.15 12.82
C LEU A 185 -3.70 -1.11 13.41
N ASN A 186 -4.37 -1.93 12.59
CA ASN A 186 -5.09 -3.12 13.07
C ASN A 186 -4.25 -4.41 13.02
N TYR A 187 -3.32 -4.51 12.07
CA TYR A 187 -2.56 -5.74 11.81
C TYR A 187 -1.04 -5.57 11.94
N GLY A 188 -0.56 -4.35 12.21
CA GLY A 188 0.86 -4.01 12.27
C GLY A 188 1.49 -3.77 10.89
N LYS A 189 2.71 -3.21 10.88
CA LYS A 189 3.40 -2.83 9.63
C LYS A 189 3.75 -4.04 8.75
N GLU A 190 3.90 -5.20 9.33
CA GLU A 190 4.19 -6.46 8.63
C GLU A 190 3.01 -6.97 7.79
N SER A 191 1.82 -6.40 7.98
CA SER A 191 0.63 -6.73 7.19
C SER A 191 0.67 -6.26 5.74
N LEU A 192 1.68 -5.47 5.38
CA LEU A 192 1.83 -4.91 4.03
C LEU A 192 2.78 -5.73 3.13
N MET A 193 3.35 -6.79 3.66
CA MET A 193 4.32 -7.65 2.96
C MET A 193 3.75 -9.02 2.63
#